data_9347cc8c4fb73938099e6ba3d953b5b0
#
_entry.id   9347cc8c4fb73938099e6ba3d953b5b0
#
_cell.length_a   1.000
_cell.length_b   1.000
_cell.length_c   1.000
_cell.angle_alpha   90.00
_cell.angle_beta   90.00
_cell.angle_gamma   90.00
#
_symmetry.space_group_name_H-M   'P 1'
#
loop_
_entity.id
_entity.type
_entity.pdbx_description
1 polymer ?
#
loop_
_entity_poly.entity_id
_entity_poly.type
_entity_poly.pdbx_seq_one_letter_code
_entity_poly.pdbx_strand_id
1 'polypeptide(L)'
;HVAVRRQRQMCIRDRVSTDILIDFDELGEASFDYDSNGNIDCGVSIYNELSFFNTSSGDYTNVIWDFGDGSALVTGDVVTHQYLNSGAFTVTQTVEYNYGCVEVNTVEIEITDGYDIVLPNAFSPNGDGMNDTIRPVYACVNNIEMSIYDTFGSLIYYENNLELNGWDGTLNGKLAENGNYLIVVNGTTIYNEEINLRGVFVLLR
;
A
#
# COMPACT_ATOMS: atom_id res chain seq x y z
N HIS A 1 12.06 -5.57 -0.74
CA HIS A 1 13.04 -5.89 0.32
C HIS A 1 12.64 -5.12 1.58
N VAL A 2 12.04 -5.80 2.54
CA VAL A 2 11.68 -5.26 3.85
C VAL A 2 12.95 -5.20 4.70
N ALA A 3 13.30 -4.02 5.21
CA ALA A 3 14.43 -3.85 6.11
C ALA A 3 14.00 -4.20 7.54
N VAL A 4 14.39 -5.36 8.03
CA VAL A 4 14.17 -5.77 9.42
C VAL A 4 15.21 -5.07 10.31
N ARG A 5 14.77 -4.20 11.21
CA ARG A 5 15.62 -3.59 12.23
C ARG A 5 15.49 -4.37 13.53
N ARG A 6 16.53 -5.12 13.87
CA ARG A 6 16.59 -5.90 15.11
C ARG A 6 17.25 -5.09 16.23
N GLN A 7 16.54 -4.92 17.33
CA GLN A 7 17.12 -4.40 18.56
C GLN A 7 17.24 -5.56 19.57
N ARG A 8 18.48 -6.00 19.83
CA ARG A 8 18.74 -7.05 20.80
C ARG A 8 18.99 -6.42 22.16
N GLN A 9 18.11 -6.71 23.10
CA GLN A 9 18.37 -6.45 24.51
C GLN A 9 18.85 -7.77 25.15
N MET A 10 20.13 -7.80 25.54
CA MET A 10 20.76 -9.00 26.07
C MET A 10 20.31 -9.19 27.52
N CYS A 11 19.56 -10.24 27.80
CA CYS A 11 19.19 -10.65 29.16
C CYS A 11 20.34 -11.40 29.83
N ILE A 12 21.22 -10.66 30.53
CA ILE A 12 22.25 -11.25 31.38
C ILE A 12 21.81 -11.15 32.83
N ARG A 13 21.56 -12.29 33.48
CA ARG A 13 21.36 -12.34 34.94
C ARG A 13 22.67 -12.71 35.59
N ASP A 14 23.40 -11.72 36.11
CA ASP A 14 24.62 -11.92 36.87
C ASP A 14 24.29 -12.35 38.32
N ARG A 15 24.54 -13.63 38.65
CA ARG A 15 24.65 -14.08 40.02
C ARG A 15 25.92 -14.92 40.15
N VAL A 16 26.91 -14.31 40.80
CA VAL A 16 28.10 -15.03 41.25
C VAL A 16 27.71 -15.99 42.35
N SER A 17 27.77 -17.30 42.08
CA SER A 17 28.01 -18.33 43.10
C SER A 17 28.65 -19.55 42.42
N THR A 18 29.66 -20.05 43.10
CA THR A 18 30.56 -21.13 42.76
C THR A 18 29.82 -22.39 42.25
N ASP A 19 30.31 -22.93 41.13
CA ASP A 19 30.04 -24.28 40.58
C ASP A 19 28.60 -24.55 40.12
N ILE A 20 28.05 -23.69 39.30
CA ILE A 20 26.88 -24.02 38.46
C ILE A 20 27.31 -23.98 37.00
N LEU A 21 27.25 -25.13 36.32
CA LEU A 21 27.17 -25.18 34.86
C LEU A 21 25.92 -24.37 34.48
N ILE A 22 26.11 -23.14 34.02
CA ILE A 22 25.01 -22.38 33.42
C ILE A 22 24.89 -22.95 32.01
N ASP A 23 23.90 -23.86 31.85
CA ASP A 23 23.39 -24.20 30.52
C ASP A 23 22.73 -22.94 30.01
N PHE A 24 23.33 -22.31 28.97
CA PHE A 24 22.68 -21.21 28.25
C PHE A 24 21.67 -21.86 27.35
N ASP A 25 20.46 -22.08 27.85
CA ASP A 25 19.31 -22.34 27.00
C ASP A 25 19.32 -21.23 25.91
N GLU A 26 19.24 -21.63 24.67
CA GLU A 26 19.24 -20.69 23.55
C GLU A 26 18.20 -19.61 23.85
N LEU A 27 18.69 -18.37 24.00
CA LEU A 27 17.80 -17.21 24.16
C LEU A 27 16.84 -17.22 23.00
N GLY A 28 15.54 -17.26 23.28
CA GLY A 28 14.52 -17.20 22.25
C GLY A 28 14.71 -15.97 21.36
N GLU A 29 14.38 -16.08 20.10
CA GLU A 29 14.44 -14.98 19.13
C GLU A 29 13.02 -14.56 18.77
N ALA A 30 12.69 -13.27 18.94
CA ALA A 30 11.41 -12.72 18.52
C ALA A 30 11.35 -12.64 16.99
N SER A 31 10.33 -13.25 16.42
CA SER A 31 10.10 -13.29 14.97
C SER A 31 8.62 -13.40 14.65
N PHE A 32 8.19 -12.82 13.53
CA PHE A 32 6.83 -13.00 13.03
C PHE A 32 6.78 -12.92 11.52
N ASP A 33 5.73 -13.54 10.98
CA ASP A 33 5.30 -13.40 9.60
C ASP A 33 3.93 -12.74 9.54
N TYR A 34 3.55 -12.22 8.38
CA TYR A 34 2.20 -11.71 8.15
C TYR A 34 1.71 -12.06 6.75
N ASP A 35 0.38 -12.20 6.63
CA ASP A 35 -0.32 -12.42 5.37
C ASP A 35 -1.36 -11.30 5.17
N SER A 36 -1.34 -10.71 4.01
CA SER A 36 -2.24 -9.61 3.67
C SER A 36 -3.61 -10.06 3.17
N ASN A 37 -3.81 -11.37 2.87
CA ASN A 37 -5.03 -11.88 2.21
C ASN A 37 -5.50 -11.01 1.02
N GLY A 38 -4.60 -10.15 0.52
CA GLY A 38 -4.89 -9.12 -0.46
C GLY A 38 -4.58 -9.54 -1.89
N ASN A 39 -5.04 -8.73 -2.84
CA ASN A 39 -4.63 -8.85 -4.22
C ASN A 39 -3.17 -8.36 -4.32
N ILE A 40 -2.24 -9.27 -4.62
CA ILE A 40 -0.78 -9.03 -4.68
C ILE A 40 -0.45 -7.90 -5.69
N ASP A 41 -1.25 -7.76 -6.75
CA ASP A 41 -1.04 -6.75 -7.79
C ASP A 41 -1.35 -5.31 -7.33
N CYS A 42 -2.14 -5.18 -6.24
CA CYS A 42 -2.58 -3.88 -5.70
C CYS A 42 -1.88 -3.47 -4.40
N GLY A 43 -0.96 -4.29 -3.92
CA GLY A 43 -0.34 -4.09 -2.61
C GLY A 43 -1.29 -4.32 -1.44
N VAL A 44 -0.82 -4.04 -0.25
CA VAL A 44 -1.64 -4.09 0.96
C VAL A 44 -2.38 -2.76 1.11
N SER A 45 -3.68 -2.82 1.32
CA SER A 45 -4.52 -1.61 1.37
C SER A 45 -5.38 -1.54 2.63
N ILE A 46 -6.00 -0.37 2.85
CA ILE A 46 -6.96 -0.14 3.93
C ILE A 46 -8.15 -1.12 3.90
N TYR A 47 -8.41 -1.80 2.79
CA TYR A 47 -9.49 -2.79 2.65
C TYR A 47 -9.06 -4.21 3.04
N ASN A 48 -7.77 -4.43 3.31
CA ASN A 48 -7.26 -5.74 3.67
C ASN A 48 -7.17 -5.91 5.19
N GLU A 49 -7.71 -7.01 5.70
CA GLU A 49 -7.41 -7.49 7.03
C GLU A 49 -6.12 -8.31 6.97
N LEU A 50 -5.09 -7.90 7.71
CA LEU A 50 -3.83 -8.61 7.80
C LEU A 50 -3.88 -9.61 8.95
N SER A 51 -3.30 -10.78 8.73
CA SER A 51 -3.09 -11.78 9.77
C SER A 51 -1.61 -11.82 10.13
N PHE A 52 -1.29 -11.74 11.42
CA PHE A 52 0.07 -11.78 11.94
C PHE A 52 0.25 -13.07 12.73
N PHE A 53 1.38 -13.74 12.49
CA PHE A 53 1.69 -15.05 13.06
C PHE A 53 3.00 -14.94 13.83
N ASN A 54 2.96 -15.24 15.12
CA ASN A 54 4.17 -15.35 15.92
C ASN A 54 4.99 -16.58 15.46
N THR A 55 6.24 -16.35 15.09
CA THR A 55 7.20 -17.39 14.70
C THR A 55 8.44 -17.40 15.62
N SER A 56 8.31 -16.77 16.79
CA SER A 56 9.39 -16.68 17.77
C SER A 56 9.81 -18.04 18.28
N SER A 57 11.10 -18.21 18.54
CA SER A 57 11.66 -19.43 19.14
C SER A 57 11.78 -19.31 20.66
N GLY A 58 11.98 -20.44 21.35
CA GLY A 58 12.17 -20.52 22.80
C GLY A 58 10.87 -20.55 23.61
N ASP A 59 10.99 -20.66 24.93
CA ASP A 59 9.85 -20.74 25.86
C ASP A 59 9.39 -19.33 26.25
N TYR A 60 8.44 -18.77 25.51
CA TYR A 60 7.82 -17.49 25.81
C TYR A 60 6.51 -17.64 26.60
N THR A 61 6.13 -16.61 27.30
CA THR A 61 4.92 -16.55 28.14
C THR A 61 3.82 -15.68 27.55
N ASN A 62 4.20 -14.65 26.76
CA ASN A 62 3.27 -13.71 26.20
C ASN A 62 3.81 -13.09 24.90
N VAL A 63 2.91 -12.75 23.98
CA VAL A 63 3.20 -12.01 22.75
C VAL A 63 2.26 -10.84 22.67
N ILE A 64 2.82 -9.64 22.51
CA ILE A 64 2.11 -8.37 22.48
C ILE A 64 2.40 -7.68 21.14
N TRP A 65 1.36 -7.13 20.55
CA TRP A 65 1.42 -6.47 19.24
C TRP A 65 1.01 -5.00 19.37
N ASP A 66 1.81 -4.14 18.74
CA ASP A 66 1.52 -2.74 18.44
C ASP A 66 1.60 -2.56 16.93
N PHE A 67 0.51 -2.13 16.30
CA PHE A 67 0.44 -1.98 14.85
C PHE A 67 0.92 -0.61 14.36
N GLY A 68 1.30 0.30 15.27
CA GLY A 68 1.89 1.60 14.94
C GLY A 68 0.90 2.64 14.43
N ASP A 69 -0.40 2.36 14.46
CA ASP A 69 -1.48 3.27 14.01
C ASP A 69 -2.23 3.95 15.16
N GLY A 70 -1.80 3.70 16.41
CA GLY A 70 -2.43 4.20 17.63
C GLY A 70 -3.61 3.38 18.11
N SER A 71 -3.89 2.22 17.52
CA SER A 71 -4.84 1.25 18.03
C SER A 71 -4.38 0.63 19.36
N ALA A 72 -5.28 -0.05 20.07
CA ALA A 72 -4.93 -0.74 21.31
C ALA A 72 -4.00 -1.92 21.07
N LEU A 73 -3.10 -2.18 22.02
CA LEU A 73 -2.25 -3.37 21.99
C LEU A 73 -3.10 -4.64 22.01
N VAL A 74 -2.68 -5.64 21.23
CA VAL A 74 -3.33 -6.95 21.14
C VAL A 74 -2.35 -8.03 21.58
N THR A 75 -2.84 -9.10 22.18
CA THR A 75 -2.02 -10.23 22.63
C THR A 75 -2.45 -11.53 21.96
N GLY A 76 -1.48 -12.38 21.63
CA GLY A 76 -1.73 -13.70 21.08
C GLY A 76 -0.70 -14.13 20.05
N ASP A 77 -0.67 -15.44 19.75
CA ASP A 77 0.21 -16.01 18.73
C ASP A 77 -0.26 -15.74 17.30
N VAL A 78 -1.57 -15.58 17.13
CA VAL A 78 -2.20 -15.21 15.87
C VAL A 78 -3.16 -14.07 16.15
N VAL A 79 -2.97 -12.97 15.47
CA VAL A 79 -3.82 -11.77 15.59
C VAL A 79 -4.15 -11.23 14.22
N THR A 80 -5.27 -10.52 14.08
CA THR A 80 -5.64 -9.83 12.85
C THR A 80 -5.73 -8.33 13.11
N HIS A 81 -5.43 -7.53 12.08
CA HIS A 81 -5.55 -6.09 12.13
C HIS A 81 -5.89 -5.52 10.75
N GLN A 82 -6.73 -4.49 10.74
CA GLN A 82 -7.08 -3.71 9.55
C GLN A 82 -6.74 -2.24 9.80
N TYR A 83 -5.90 -1.68 8.93
CA TYR A 83 -5.57 -0.25 8.96
C TYR A 83 -6.70 0.58 8.36
N LEU A 84 -7.03 1.70 8.98
CA LEU A 84 -8.09 2.61 8.51
C LEU A 84 -7.57 3.74 7.62
N ASN A 85 -6.26 3.93 7.57
CA ASN A 85 -5.61 4.97 6.77
C ASN A 85 -4.43 4.38 6.01
N SER A 86 -4.15 4.94 4.84
CA SER A 86 -2.92 4.64 4.10
C SER A 86 -1.70 5.30 4.75
N GLY A 87 -0.54 4.72 4.54
CA GLY A 87 0.74 5.20 5.07
C GLY A 87 1.70 4.08 5.43
N ALA A 88 2.86 4.45 5.95
CA ALA A 88 3.85 3.51 6.47
C ALA A 88 3.64 3.33 7.98
N PHE A 89 3.46 2.10 8.42
CA PHE A 89 3.25 1.73 9.81
C PHE A 89 4.34 0.77 10.28
N THR A 90 4.84 1.01 11.50
CA THR A 90 5.81 0.11 12.13
C THR A 90 5.07 -0.84 13.05
N VAL A 91 4.95 -2.09 12.64
CA VAL A 91 4.42 -3.17 13.49
C VAL A 91 5.51 -3.59 14.45
N THR A 92 5.19 -3.62 15.73
CA THR A 92 6.09 -4.03 16.81
C THR A 92 5.53 -5.26 17.50
N GLN A 93 6.27 -6.35 17.45
CA GLN A 93 6.03 -7.53 18.26
C GLN A 93 6.92 -7.48 19.48
N THR A 94 6.33 -7.62 20.67
CA THR A 94 7.05 -7.76 21.94
C THR A 94 6.80 -9.14 22.48
N VAL A 95 7.85 -9.93 22.67
CA VAL A 95 7.79 -11.31 23.18
C VAL A 95 8.38 -11.34 24.58
N GLU A 96 7.57 -11.77 25.54
CA GLU A 96 7.97 -11.93 26.92
C GLU A 96 8.32 -13.40 27.19
N TYR A 97 9.56 -13.63 27.57
CA TYR A 97 10.07 -14.99 27.89
C TYR A 97 10.03 -15.26 29.38
N ASN A 98 10.15 -16.52 29.72
CA ASN A 98 10.36 -16.96 31.10
C ASN A 98 11.54 -16.18 31.74
N TYR A 99 11.45 -15.92 33.04
CA TYR A 99 12.45 -15.14 33.80
C TYR A 99 12.50 -13.64 33.52
N GLY A 100 11.50 -13.08 32.85
CA GLY A 100 11.35 -11.64 32.66
C GLY A 100 12.23 -11.08 31.53
N CYS A 101 12.70 -11.90 30.63
CA CYS A 101 13.35 -11.46 29.41
C CYS A 101 12.31 -10.98 28.40
N VAL A 102 12.64 -9.91 27.67
CA VAL A 102 11.77 -9.34 26.63
C VAL A 102 12.58 -9.14 25.38
N GLU A 103 12.07 -9.60 24.25
CA GLU A 103 12.61 -9.30 22.93
C GLU A 103 11.58 -8.57 22.07
N VAL A 104 12.08 -7.73 21.18
CA VAL A 104 11.25 -6.90 20.30
C VAL A 104 11.67 -7.09 18.87
N ASN A 105 10.71 -7.36 18.00
CA ASN A 105 10.89 -7.39 16.56
C ASN A 105 9.99 -6.34 15.90
N THR A 106 10.50 -5.64 14.88
CA THR A 106 9.76 -4.59 14.19
C THR A 106 9.83 -4.78 12.67
N VAL A 107 8.70 -4.57 12.01
CA VAL A 107 8.58 -4.58 10.55
C VAL A 107 7.81 -3.34 10.11
N GLU A 108 8.31 -2.66 9.08
CA GLU A 108 7.58 -1.55 8.45
C GLU A 108 6.71 -2.11 7.32
N ILE A 109 5.42 -1.76 7.34
CA ILE A 109 4.41 -2.16 6.36
C ILE A 109 3.85 -0.90 5.71
N GLU A 110 3.81 -0.88 4.39
CA GLU A 110 3.18 0.20 3.62
C GLU A 110 1.73 -0.20 3.29
N ILE A 111 0.79 0.64 3.70
CA ILE A 111 -0.64 0.50 3.44
C ILE A 111 -1.05 1.53 2.41
N THR A 112 -1.70 1.09 1.33
CA THR A 112 -2.18 1.94 0.24
C THR A 112 -3.67 2.22 0.36
N ASP A 113 -4.17 3.17 -0.44
CA ASP A 113 -5.62 3.44 -0.59
C ASP A 113 -6.34 2.34 -1.41
N GLY A 114 -5.61 1.33 -1.91
CA GLY A 114 -6.15 0.19 -2.63
C GLY A 114 -6.36 0.43 -4.12
N TYR A 115 -6.06 1.62 -4.62
CA TYR A 115 -6.04 1.95 -6.04
C TYR A 115 -5.06 3.08 -6.32
N ASP A 116 -4.68 3.22 -7.57
CA ASP A 116 -3.87 4.36 -8.03
C ASP A 116 -4.44 4.88 -9.35
N ILE A 117 -4.64 6.20 -9.46
CA ILE A 117 -5.07 6.86 -10.68
C ILE A 117 -4.38 8.20 -10.80
N VAL A 118 -3.57 8.33 -11.84
CA VAL A 118 -2.86 9.57 -12.16
C VAL A 118 -3.42 10.16 -13.46
N LEU A 119 -3.88 11.42 -13.39
CA LEU A 119 -4.32 12.18 -14.56
C LEU A 119 -3.14 12.94 -15.13
N PRO A 120 -2.76 12.73 -16.42
CA PRO A 120 -1.77 13.57 -17.09
C PRO A 120 -2.24 15.02 -17.21
N ASN A 121 -1.32 15.96 -17.13
CA ASN A 121 -1.61 17.41 -17.23
C ASN A 121 -1.29 18.03 -18.60
N ALA A 122 -0.67 17.26 -19.50
CA ALA A 122 -0.37 17.68 -20.87
C ALA A 122 -0.13 16.47 -21.78
N PHE A 123 -0.36 16.66 -23.09
CA PHE A 123 0.07 15.70 -24.12
C PHE A 123 0.37 16.42 -25.44
N SER A 124 1.15 15.77 -26.30
CA SER A 124 1.61 16.32 -27.59
C SER A 124 1.52 15.27 -28.69
N PRO A 125 0.40 15.19 -29.40
CA PRO A 125 0.19 14.21 -30.48
C PRO A 125 0.96 14.60 -31.74
N ASN A 126 2.26 14.32 -31.77
CA ASN A 126 3.19 14.64 -32.87
C ASN A 126 3.63 13.39 -33.65
N GLY A 127 3.21 12.19 -33.21
CA GLY A 127 3.50 10.93 -33.86
C GLY A 127 4.90 10.37 -33.58
N ASP A 128 5.55 10.81 -32.51
CA ASP A 128 6.89 10.34 -32.11
C ASP A 128 6.84 9.08 -31.21
N GLY A 129 5.63 8.64 -30.83
CA GLY A 129 5.39 7.50 -29.95
C GLY A 129 5.41 7.85 -28.47
N MET A 130 5.58 9.13 -28.10
CA MET A 130 5.56 9.57 -26.70
C MET A 130 4.47 10.62 -26.48
N ASN A 131 3.58 10.36 -25.53
CA ASN A 131 2.47 11.27 -25.20
C ASN A 131 1.58 11.66 -26.40
N ASP A 132 1.42 10.76 -27.36
CA ASP A 132 0.58 10.95 -28.55
C ASP A 132 -0.92 10.81 -28.23
N THR A 133 -1.25 10.20 -27.09
CA THR A 133 -2.62 10.12 -26.59
C THR A 133 -2.66 10.52 -25.12
N ILE A 134 -3.79 11.11 -24.71
CA ILE A 134 -4.04 11.38 -23.29
C ILE A 134 -5.00 10.36 -22.73
N ARG A 135 -4.58 9.73 -21.65
CA ARG A 135 -5.37 8.79 -20.84
C ARG A 135 -4.85 8.78 -19.40
N PRO A 136 -5.67 8.45 -18.41
CA PRO A 136 -5.17 8.20 -17.06
C PRO A 136 -4.22 6.99 -17.03
N VAL A 137 -3.28 7.00 -16.11
CA VAL A 137 -2.55 5.80 -15.69
C VAL A 137 -3.25 5.31 -14.44
N TYR A 138 -3.61 4.03 -14.38
CA TYR A 138 -4.41 3.50 -13.28
C TYR A 138 -4.04 2.04 -12.96
N ALA A 139 -4.29 1.67 -11.72
CA ALA A 139 -4.20 0.31 -11.21
C ALA A 139 -5.37 0.03 -10.26
N CYS A 140 -5.74 -1.27 -10.14
CA CYS A 140 -6.71 -1.74 -9.16
C CYS A 140 -8.12 -1.17 -9.31
N VAL A 141 -8.52 -0.93 -10.54
CA VAL A 141 -9.88 -0.53 -10.91
C VAL A 141 -10.65 -1.69 -11.53
N ASN A 142 -11.94 -1.76 -11.26
CA ASN A 142 -12.85 -2.77 -11.79
C ASN A 142 -13.52 -2.31 -13.08
N ASN A 143 -13.86 -1.04 -13.16
CA ASN A 143 -14.29 -0.36 -14.38
C ASN A 143 -13.80 1.08 -14.39
N ILE A 144 -13.65 1.63 -15.60
CA ILE A 144 -13.21 3.01 -15.79
C ILE A 144 -13.83 3.58 -17.05
N GLU A 145 -14.30 4.83 -16.98
CA GLU A 145 -14.74 5.62 -18.12
C GLU A 145 -14.03 6.98 -18.11
N MET A 146 -13.71 7.46 -19.29
CA MET A 146 -13.05 8.73 -19.49
C MET A 146 -13.89 9.62 -20.42
N SER A 147 -14.10 10.86 -20.00
CA SER A 147 -14.76 11.91 -20.78
C SER A 147 -13.85 13.12 -20.91
N ILE A 148 -13.73 13.69 -22.09
CA ILE A 148 -12.98 14.93 -22.32
C ILE A 148 -13.94 15.99 -22.83
N TYR A 149 -13.80 17.19 -22.26
CA TYR A 149 -14.62 18.34 -22.60
C TYR A 149 -13.74 19.50 -23.07
N ASP A 150 -14.25 20.28 -24.03
CA ASP A 150 -13.64 21.54 -24.44
C ASP A 150 -13.88 22.65 -23.39
N THR A 151 -13.31 23.83 -23.64
CA THR A 151 -13.47 24.98 -22.74
C THR A 151 -14.88 25.57 -22.70
N PHE A 152 -15.77 25.15 -23.60
CA PHE A 152 -17.19 25.50 -23.61
C PHE A 152 -18.08 24.47 -22.88
N GLY A 153 -17.47 23.39 -22.41
CA GLY A 153 -18.17 22.29 -21.72
C GLY A 153 -18.81 21.27 -22.67
N SER A 154 -18.45 21.28 -23.96
CA SER A 154 -18.92 20.28 -24.92
C SER A 154 -18.11 19.00 -24.77
N LEU A 155 -18.80 17.85 -24.68
CA LEU A 155 -18.15 16.53 -24.69
C LEU A 155 -17.54 16.28 -26.08
N ILE A 156 -16.23 16.08 -26.15
CA ILE A 156 -15.48 15.87 -27.40
C ILE A 156 -14.90 14.47 -27.54
N TYR A 157 -14.73 13.75 -26.44
CA TYR A 157 -14.27 12.38 -26.41
C TYR A 157 -14.88 11.61 -25.26
N TYR A 158 -15.24 10.36 -25.51
CA TYR A 158 -15.73 9.43 -24.48
C TYR A 158 -15.24 8.03 -24.78
N GLU A 159 -14.74 7.36 -23.76
CA GLU A 159 -14.34 5.96 -23.82
C GLU A 159 -14.73 5.26 -22.50
N ASN A 160 -15.28 4.07 -22.63
CA ASN A 160 -15.65 3.21 -21.50
C ASN A 160 -15.10 1.82 -21.80
N ASN A 161 -13.90 1.55 -21.37
CA ASN A 161 -13.23 0.27 -21.53
C ASN A 161 -12.17 0.16 -20.44
N LEU A 162 -12.00 -1.04 -19.88
CA LEU A 162 -10.96 -1.28 -18.87
C LEU A 162 -9.53 -1.04 -19.42
N GLU A 163 -9.35 -1.14 -20.73
CA GLU A 163 -8.10 -0.76 -21.40
C GLU A 163 -8.35 0.48 -22.25
N LEU A 164 -8.17 1.67 -21.65
CA LEU A 164 -8.35 2.93 -22.36
C LEU A 164 -7.26 3.14 -23.42
N ASN A 165 -7.67 3.41 -24.66
CA ASN A 165 -6.75 3.82 -25.74
C ASN A 165 -6.29 5.27 -25.58
N GLY A 166 -7.18 6.12 -25.07
CA GLY A 166 -6.96 7.54 -24.90
C GLY A 166 -7.32 8.38 -26.13
N TRP A 167 -7.44 9.68 -25.91
CA TRP A 167 -7.73 10.64 -26.96
C TRP A 167 -6.46 11.09 -27.66
N ASP A 168 -6.46 11.06 -28.99
CA ASP A 168 -5.34 11.42 -29.88
C ASP A 168 -5.31 12.93 -30.28
N GLY A 169 -6.17 13.74 -29.72
CA GLY A 169 -6.25 15.15 -30.05
C GLY A 169 -6.97 15.44 -31.35
N THR A 170 -7.78 14.50 -31.86
CA THR A 170 -8.63 14.72 -33.04
C THR A 170 -10.11 14.78 -32.67
N LEU A 171 -10.86 15.59 -33.42
CA LEU A 171 -12.32 15.68 -33.35
C LEU A 171 -12.88 15.55 -34.75
N ASN A 172 -13.69 14.49 -35.00
CA ASN A 172 -14.26 14.19 -36.32
C ASN A 172 -13.19 14.13 -37.45
N GLY A 173 -12.02 13.57 -37.15
CA GLY A 173 -10.91 13.41 -38.10
C GLY A 173 -10.13 14.72 -38.39
N LYS A 174 -10.40 15.78 -37.65
CA LYS A 174 -9.63 17.05 -37.71
C LYS A 174 -8.88 17.25 -36.40
N LEU A 175 -7.73 17.88 -36.49
CA LEU A 175 -6.94 18.26 -35.34
C LEU A 175 -7.73 19.25 -34.45
N ALA A 176 -7.83 18.96 -33.17
CA ALA A 176 -8.38 19.89 -32.20
C ALA A 176 -7.40 21.07 -31.95
N GLU A 177 -7.87 22.20 -31.49
CA GLU A 177 -7.06 23.37 -31.23
C GLU A 177 -6.14 23.19 -30.04
N ASN A 178 -4.95 23.81 -30.06
CA ASN A 178 -4.08 23.83 -28.89
C ASN A 178 -4.76 24.60 -27.76
N GLY A 179 -4.65 24.08 -26.53
CA GLY A 179 -5.26 24.76 -25.38
C GLY A 179 -5.63 23.81 -24.26
N ASN A 180 -6.41 24.34 -23.34
CA ASN A 180 -6.85 23.63 -22.16
C ASN A 180 -8.12 22.83 -22.44
N TYR A 181 -8.15 21.63 -21.85
CA TYR A 181 -9.28 20.70 -21.88
C TYR A 181 -9.53 20.15 -20.48
N LEU A 182 -10.75 19.72 -20.23
CA LEU A 182 -11.13 19.06 -18.98
C LEU A 182 -11.23 17.56 -19.21
N ILE A 183 -10.57 16.78 -18.39
CA ILE A 183 -10.74 15.31 -18.30
C ILE A 183 -11.56 14.98 -17.06
N VAL A 184 -12.53 14.11 -17.23
CA VAL A 184 -13.34 13.51 -16.15
C VAL A 184 -13.20 12.00 -16.25
N VAL A 185 -12.84 11.39 -15.15
CA VAL A 185 -12.70 9.93 -15.01
C VAL A 185 -13.64 9.47 -13.92
N ASN A 186 -14.54 8.56 -14.28
CA ASN A 186 -15.41 7.86 -13.34
C ASN A 186 -15.14 6.36 -13.41
N GLY A 187 -15.48 5.65 -12.36
CA GLY A 187 -15.31 4.20 -12.32
C GLY A 187 -15.55 3.62 -10.95
N THR A 188 -15.11 2.40 -10.76
CA THR A 188 -15.07 1.74 -9.44
C THR A 188 -13.77 1.01 -9.26
N THR A 189 -13.27 1.02 -8.04
CA THR A 189 -12.12 0.19 -7.64
C THR A 189 -12.51 -1.28 -7.57
N ILE A 190 -11.51 -2.17 -7.45
CA ILE A 190 -11.75 -3.60 -7.16
C ILE A 190 -12.44 -3.83 -5.81
N TYR A 191 -12.43 -2.84 -4.92
CA TYR A 191 -13.13 -2.86 -3.62
C TYR A 191 -14.53 -2.24 -3.68
N ASN A 192 -15.05 -1.92 -4.89
CA ASN A 192 -16.34 -1.27 -5.17
C ASN A 192 -16.46 0.18 -4.65
N GLU A 193 -15.35 0.86 -4.41
CA GLU A 193 -15.34 2.29 -4.12
C GLU A 193 -15.53 3.10 -5.41
N GLU A 194 -16.36 4.16 -5.33
CA GLU A 194 -16.62 5.03 -6.49
C GLU A 194 -15.41 5.95 -6.76
N ILE A 195 -15.02 6.01 -8.02
CA ILE A 195 -14.00 6.89 -8.55
C ILE A 195 -14.67 8.05 -9.27
N ASN A 196 -14.37 9.29 -8.90
CA ASN A 196 -14.79 10.50 -9.61
C ASN A 196 -13.66 11.54 -9.56
N LEU A 197 -12.84 11.56 -10.61
CA LEU A 197 -11.69 12.46 -10.72
C LEU A 197 -11.88 13.45 -11.86
N ARG A 198 -11.36 14.66 -11.67
CA ARG A 198 -11.37 15.73 -12.66
C ARG A 198 -10.00 16.39 -12.73
N GLY A 199 -9.54 16.65 -13.93
CA GLY A 199 -8.28 17.33 -14.15
C GLY A 199 -8.35 18.24 -15.39
N VAL A 200 -7.52 19.27 -15.40
CA VAL A 200 -7.30 20.10 -16.58
C VAL A 200 -5.96 19.70 -17.18
N PHE A 201 -5.93 19.55 -18.49
CA PHE A 201 -4.71 19.27 -19.23
C PHE A 201 -4.56 20.19 -20.45
N VAL A 202 -3.35 20.25 -20.97
CA VAL A 202 -3.00 21.09 -22.13
C VAL A 202 -2.67 20.20 -23.33
N LEU A 203 -3.30 20.49 -24.47
CA LEU A 203 -2.90 19.98 -25.78
C LEU A 203 -1.86 20.92 -26.38
N LEU A 204 -0.69 20.37 -26.67
CA LEU A 204 0.46 21.08 -27.29
C LEU A 204 0.80 20.46 -28.65
N ARG A 205 1.11 21.30 -29.65
CA ARG A 205 1.66 20.85 -30.96
C ARG A 205 2.72 21.84 -31.42
#